data_dd2bf911c6119afe7b95484a1420b9bd
#
_entry.id   dd2bf911c6119afe7b95484a1420b9bd
#
_cell.length_a   1.000
_cell.length_b   1.000
_cell.length_c   1.000
_cell.angle_alpha   90.00
_cell.angle_beta   90.00
_cell.angle_gamma   90.00
#
_symmetry.space_group_name_H-M   'P 1'
#
loop_
_entity.id
_entity.type
_entity.pdbx_description
1 polymer ?
#
loop_
_entity_poly.entity_id
_entity_poly.type
_entity_poly.pdbx_seq_one_letter_code
_entity_poly.pdbx_strand_id
1 'polypeptide(L)'
;MALDQPHHQQQKTPNPVHFHDYHPTPSDLRAEVLAGLALPRKRLSPKLFYDAEGSRLFDAICELPEYYPTRTEIGILRRHGAEMAKHLGRDALLVELGSGSSLKIRVLLEALRPAVYMPVDISREHLLRSAESLAAAFPGLQVHAACADYSVPFELPVDDHEHARAAFFPGSSIGNFEPPEAERLLRRVGVILGPGGRLLIGVDLIKDRRVLEAAYNDVQGVTAAFNKNLLARINRELDGGFDLDAFRHEAFFNMDERRIEMHLLCIREQQVPVAGLTFGFEEGETIHTECSYKYGIDDFHALARRAGYEPEQVWTDAGPLFSVHCLVYRG
;
A
#
# COMPACT_ATOMS: atom_id res chain seq x y z
N MET A 1 -0.31 -17.53 60.05
CA MET A 1 -1.12 -16.63 59.21
C MET A 1 -0.14 -15.80 58.39
N ALA A 2 0.17 -16.24 57.19
CA ALA A 2 0.98 -15.49 56.25
C ALA A 2 0.02 -14.73 55.35
N LEU A 3 0.16 -13.41 55.31
CA LEU A 3 -0.64 -12.52 54.47
C LEU A 3 -0.08 -12.57 53.04
N ASP A 4 -0.91 -13.03 52.15
CA ASP A 4 -0.72 -13.07 50.71
C ASP A 4 -0.63 -11.62 50.19
N GLN A 5 0.52 -11.21 49.66
CA GLN A 5 0.67 -9.91 49.00
C GLN A 5 0.22 -10.04 47.57
N PRO A 6 -0.66 -9.16 47.06
CA PRO A 6 -1.05 -9.17 45.65
C PRO A 6 0.14 -8.73 44.80
N HIS A 7 0.53 -9.57 43.86
CA HIS A 7 1.48 -9.22 42.78
C HIS A 7 0.89 -8.04 41.97
N HIS A 8 1.42 -6.85 42.19
CA HIS A 8 1.23 -5.72 41.27
C HIS A 8 1.84 -6.09 39.92
N GLN A 9 0.98 -6.43 38.95
CA GLN A 9 1.33 -6.36 37.54
C GLN A 9 1.66 -4.90 37.22
N GLN A 10 2.93 -4.59 37.08
CA GLN A 10 3.38 -3.32 36.53
C GLN A 10 2.81 -3.21 35.11
N GLN A 11 1.79 -2.40 34.91
CA GLN A 11 1.36 -1.96 33.59
C GLN A 11 2.56 -1.22 32.96
N LYS A 12 3.24 -1.86 32.02
CA LYS A 12 4.25 -1.20 31.20
C LYS A 12 3.55 -0.08 30.43
N THR A 13 3.96 1.15 30.67
CA THR A 13 3.54 2.30 29.85
C THR A 13 3.85 2.02 28.38
N PRO A 14 2.93 2.31 27.45
CA PRO A 14 3.20 2.18 26.03
C PRO A 14 4.43 3.00 25.65
N ASN A 15 5.28 2.47 24.77
CA ASN A 15 6.38 3.25 24.24
C ASN A 15 5.83 4.43 23.42
N PRO A 16 6.44 5.61 23.50
CA PRO A 16 6.01 6.74 22.68
C PRO A 16 6.21 6.43 21.18
N VAL A 17 5.26 6.85 20.36
CA VAL A 17 5.41 6.83 18.91
C VAL A 17 6.23 8.05 18.49
N HIS A 18 7.34 7.82 17.79
CA HIS A 18 8.12 8.87 17.15
C HIS A 18 7.53 9.16 15.77
N PHE A 19 7.10 10.39 15.54
CA PHE A 19 6.47 10.78 14.27
C PHE A 19 7.41 11.63 13.43
N HIS A 20 7.55 11.28 12.15
CA HIS A 20 8.37 11.97 11.16
C HIS A 20 7.49 12.37 9.98
N ASP A 21 7.42 13.66 9.69
CA ASP A 21 6.56 14.21 8.65
C ASP A 21 7.35 14.63 7.42
N TYR A 22 7.25 13.85 6.36
CA TYR A 22 7.80 14.13 5.02
C TYR A 22 6.66 14.31 4.00
N HIS A 23 5.47 14.69 4.49
CA HIS A 23 4.28 14.77 3.65
C HIS A 23 4.46 15.76 2.49
N PRO A 24 4.03 15.40 1.26
CA PRO A 24 4.07 16.30 0.12
C PRO A 24 3.28 17.59 0.38
N THR A 25 3.77 18.71 -0.15
CA THR A 25 3.09 19.99 0.01
C THR A 25 1.79 20.06 -0.81
N PRO A 26 0.77 20.87 -0.43
CA PRO A 26 -0.45 21.04 -1.21
C PRO A 26 -0.20 21.53 -2.65
N SER A 27 0.90 22.24 -2.91
CA SER A 27 1.31 22.66 -4.25
C SER A 27 1.60 21.46 -5.17
N ASP A 28 2.10 20.37 -4.63
CA ASP A 28 2.42 19.16 -5.39
C ASP A 28 1.14 18.46 -5.86
N LEU A 29 0.10 18.40 -5.01
CA LEU A 29 -1.23 17.88 -5.37
C LEU A 29 -1.83 18.64 -6.56
N ARG A 30 -1.82 19.98 -6.50
CA ARG A 30 -2.34 20.83 -7.58
C ARG A 30 -1.62 20.58 -8.90
N ALA A 31 -0.28 20.59 -8.88
CA ALA A 31 0.53 20.41 -10.08
C ALA A 31 0.27 19.03 -10.71
N GLU A 32 0.19 17.97 -9.90
CA GLU A 32 -0.03 16.60 -10.35
C GLU A 32 -1.42 16.42 -10.99
N VAL A 33 -2.47 16.94 -10.35
CA VAL A 33 -3.84 16.85 -10.86
C VAL A 33 -3.97 17.59 -12.19
N LEU A 34 -3.46 18.83 -12.28
CA LEU A 34 -3.52 19.62 -13.51
C LEU A 34 -2.74 18.96 -14.64
N ALA A 35 -1.56 18.44 -14.37
CA ALA A 35 -0.76 17.72 -15.37
C ALA A 35 -1.48 16.45 -15.86
N GLY A 36 -2.10 15.68 -14.96
CA GLY A 36 -2.82 14.45 -15.30
C GLY A 36 -4.08 14.70 -16.13
N LEU A 37 -4.84 15.75 -15.80
CA LEU A 37 -6.05 16.13 -16.54
C LEU A 37 -5.75 16.77 -17.90
N ALA A 38 -4.56 17.34 -18.09
CA ALA A 38 -4.12 17.91 -19.36
C ALA A 38 -3.64 16.86 -20.39
N LEU A 39 -3.45 15.60 -19.98
CA LEU A 39 -3.05 14.54 -20.90
C LEU A 39 -4.14 14.24 -21.94
N PRO A 40 -3.77 13.87 -23.18
CA PRO A 40 -4.73 13.42 -24.20
C PRO A 40 -5.57 12.21 -23.74
N ARG A 41 -5.00 11.31 -22.96
CA ARG A 41 -5.68 10.28 -22.16
C ARG A 41 -5.52 10.66 -20.70
N LYS A 42 -6.58 11.23 -20.13
CA LYS A 42 -6.53 11.74 -18.75
C LYS A 42 -6.20 10.63 -17.77
N ARG A 43 -5.27 10.95 -16.86
CA ARG A 43 -4.82 10.02 -15.82
C ARG A 43 -4.64 10.76 -14.51
N LEU A 44 -5.02 10.12 -13.41
CA LEU A 44 -4.76 10.60 -12.05
C LEU A 44 -4.00 9.53 -11.26
N SER A 45 -3.12 9.96 -10.38
CA SER A 45 -2.30 9.04 -9.60
C SER A 45 -3.12 8.33 -8.52
N PRO A 46 -2.92 7.01 -8.30
CA PRO A 46 -3.64 6.26 -7.27
C PRO A 46 -3.33 6.74 -5.84
N LYS A 47 -2.22 7.41 -5.59
CA LYS A 47 -1.94 8.02 -4.26
C LYS A 47 -2.98 9.06 -3.85
N LEU A 48 -3.69 9.64 -4.84
CA LEU A 48 -4.76 10.61 -4.58
C LEU A 48 -6.01 9.99 -3.95
N PHE A 49 -6.16 8.69 -3.98
CA PHE A 49 -7.25 8.00 -3.28
C PHE A 49 -7.17 8.15 -1.75
N TYR A 50 -5.95 8.21 -1.19
CA TYR A 50 -5.69 8.01 0.23
C TYR A 50 -5.76 9.29 1.06
N ASP A 51 -6.90 10.01 1.00
CA ASP A 51 -7.32 10.92 2.05
C ASP A 51 -8.01 10.13 3.20
N ALA A 52 -8.51 10.81 4.22
CA ALA A 52 -9.15 10.14 5.35
C ALA A 52 -10.36 9.28 4.94
N GLU A 53 -11.19 9.77 4.00
CA GLU A 53 -12.35 9.03 3.50
C GLU A 53 -11.93 7.88 2.59
N GLY A 54 -10.97 8.09 1.69
CA GLY A 54 -10.44 7.04 0.83
C GLY A 54 -9.79 5.90 1.62
N SER A 55 -9.04 6.22 2.68
CA SER A 55 -8.47 5.20 3.57
C SER A 55 -9.58 4.39 4.27
N ARG A 56 -10.66 5.03 4.73
CA ARG A 56 -11.82 4.36 5.31
C ARG A 56 -12.54 3.45 4.29
N LEU A 57 -12.68 3.92 3.05
CA LEU A 57 -13.28 3.13 1.97
C LEU A 57 -12.40 1.94 1.60
N PHE A 58 -11.07 2.11 1.58
CA PHE A 58 -10.15 1.01 1.33
C PHE A 58 -10.19 -0.05 2.44
N ASP A 59 -10.29 0.35 3.71
CA ASP A 59 -10.52 -0.59 4.81
C ASP A 59 -11.81 -1.39 4.58
N ALA A 60 -12.90 -0.74 4.14
CA ALA A 60 -14.14 -1.42 3.80
C ALA A 60 -13.99 -2.37 2.59
N ILE A 61 -13.22 -2.00 1.56
CA ILE A 61 -12.87 -2.89 0.43
C ILE A 61 -12.18 -4.16 0.94
N CYS A 62 -11.26 -4.02 1.89
CA CYS A 62 -10.52 -5.16 2.45
C CYS A 62 -11.41 -6.22 3.12
N GLU A 63 -12.61 -5.84 3.56
CA GLU A 63 -13.61 -6.73 4.19
C GLU A 63 -14.57 -7.38 3.17
N LEU A 64 -14.58 -6.93 1.91
CA LEU A 64 -15.49 -7.45 0.89
C LEU A 64 -15.19 -8.91 0.54
N PRO A 65 -16.23 -9.75 0.34
CA PRO A 65 -16.05 -11.14 -0.06
C PRO A 65 -15.39 -11.29 -1.43
N GLU A 66 -15.58 -10.33 -2.34
CA GLU A 66 -14.95 -10.32 -3.67
C GLU A 66 -13.47 -9.95 -3.60
N TYR A 67 -13.06 -9.11 -2.63
CA TYR A 67 -11.68 -8.63 -2.51
C TYR A 67 -10.80 -9.66 -1.79
N TYR A 68 -10.41 -10.72 -2.50
CA TYR A 68 -9.62 -11.83 -1.98
C TYR A 68 -8.18 -11.46 -1.52
N PRO A 69 -7.48 -10.40 -2.06
CA PRO A 69 -6.04 -10.21 -1.80
C PRO A 69 -5.72 -10.10 -0.31
N THR A 70 -6.45 -9.29 0.46
CA THR A 70 -6.19 -9.08 1.89
C THR A 70 -6.31 -10.36 2.70
N ARG A 71 -7.41 -11.11 2.58
CA ARG A 71 -7.62 -12.34 3.37
C ARG A 71 -6.66 -13.46 2.96
N THR A 72 -6.28 -13.52 1.67
CA THR A 72 -5.36 -14.53 1.16
C THR A 72 -3.95 -14.27 1.70
N GLU A 73 -3.46 -13.03 1.61
CA GLU A 73 -2.16 -12.64 2.15
C GLU A 73 -2.09 -12.88 3.66
N ILE A 74 -3.10 -12.47 4.44
CA ILE A 74 -3.19 -12.76 5.89
C ILE A 74 -3.13 -14.27 6.15
N GLY A 75 -3.79 -15.07 5.33
CA GLY A 75 -3.75 -16.53 5.43
C GLY A 75 -2.34 -17.10 5.24
N ILE A 76 -1.59 -16.57 4.25
CA ILE A 76 -0.19 -16.94 4.00
C ILE A 76 0.69 -16.50 5.18
N LEU A 77 0.57 -15.26 5.63
CA LEU A 77 1.32 -14.72 6.77
C LEU A 77 1.10 -15.54 8.05
N ARG A 78 -0.14 -15.90 8.36
CA ARG A 78 -0.48 -16.73 9.54
C ARG A 78 0.14 -18.13 9.46
N ARG A 79 0.11 -18.72 8.27
CA ARG A 79 0.63 -20.09 8.06
C ARG A 79 2.14 -20.14 8.10
N HIS A 80 2.82 -19.15 7.55
CA HIS A 80 4.26 -19.15 7.31
C HIS A 80 5.05 -18.08 8.10
N GLY A 81 4.38 -17.29 8.97
CA GLY A 81 5.01 -16.18 9.68
C GLY A 81 6.24 -16.57 10.48
N ALA A 82 6.25 -17.74 11.13
CA ALA A 82 7.43 -18.24 11.87
C ALA A 82 8.62 -18.55 10.93
N GLU A 83 8.38 -19.00 9.72
CA GLU A 83 9.40 -19.24 8.71
C GLU A 83 9.90 -17.90 8.14
N MET A 84 8.99 -16.97 7.80
CA MET A 84 9.31 -15.62 7.36
C MET A 84 10.19 -14.88 8.38
N ALA A 85 9.86 -15.00 9.67
CA ALA A 85 10.65 -14.40 10.75
C ALA A 85 12.08 -14.93 10.83
N LYS A 86 12.32 -16.20 10.46
CA LYS A 86 13.69 -16.76 10.39
C LYS A 86 14.49 -16.13 9.26
N HIS A 87 13.85 -15.86 8.13
CA HIS A 87 14.48 -15.19 7.00
C HIS A 87 14.77 -13.73 7.29
N LEU A 88 13.82 -12.99 7.85
CA LEU A 88 13.98 -11.56 8.13
C LEU A 88 14.97 -11.25 9.25
N GLY A 89 15.17 -12.19 10.18
CA GLY A 89 16.03 -12.02 11.36
C GLY A 89 15.25 -11.42 12.55
N ARG A 90 15.57 -11.91 13.75
CA ARG A 90 15.05 -11.32 15.00
C ARG A 90 15.75 -10.00 15.28
N ASP A 91 15.10 -9.15 16.05
CA ASP A 91 15.60 -7.85 16.46
C ASP A 91 15.95 -6.91 15.28
N ALA A 92 15.36 -7.16 14.10
CA ALA A 92 15.57 -6.32 12.91
C ALA A 92 14.92 -4.94 13.07
N LEU A 93 15.41 -3.95 12.33
CA LEU A 93 14.66 -2.76 11.95
C LEU A 93 13.74 -3.13 10.80
N LEU A 94 12.43 -3.13 11.04
CA LEU A 94 11.41 -3.48 10.06
C LEU A 94 10.74 -2.22 9.52
N VAL A 95 10.92 -1.94 8.23
CA VAL A 95 10.23 -0.87 7.50
C VAL A 95 9.02 -1.46 6.79
N GLU A 96 7.82 -0.89 6.99
CA GLU A 96 6.63 -1.27 6.23
C GLU A 96 6.25 -0.15 5.27
N LEU A 97 6.13 -0.46 3.98
CA LEU A 97 5.76 0.48 2.93
C LEU A 97 4.27 0.36 2.63
N GLY A 98 3.52 1.46 2.78
CA GLY A 98 2.07 1.46 2.65
C GLY A 98 1.42 0.70 3.81
N SER A 99 1.65 1.18 5.03
CA SER A 99 1.25 0.46 6.25
C SER A 99 -0.26 0.31 6.41
N GLY A 100 -1.06 1.20 5.83
CA GLY A 100 -2.52 1.10 5.79
C GLY A 100 -3.16 0.62 7.09
N SER A 101 -4.04 -0.39 6.99
CA SER A 101 -4.59 -1.06 8.16
C SER A 101 -3.57 -1.99 8.82
N SER A 102 -3.49 -1.97 10.14
CA SER A 102 -2.49 -2.72 10.91
C SER A 102 -2.70 -4.25 10.95
N LEU A 103 -3.67 -4.81 10.20
CA LEU A 103 -4.04 -6.23 10.31
C LEU A 103 -2.92 -7.18 9.87
N LYS A 104 -2.29 -6.90 8.74
CA LYS A 104 -1.24 -7.77 8.16
C LYS A 104 0.02 -7.74 9.00
N ILE A 105 0.44 -6.52 9.37
CA ILE A 105 1.67 -6.33 10.15
C ILE A 105 1.59 -6.93 11.55
N ARG A 106 0.41 -6.93 12.21
CA ARG A 106 0.24 -7.58 13.51
C ARG A 106 0.68 -9.03 13.49
N VAL A 107 0.26 -9.77 12.45
CA VAL A 107 0.63 -11.19 12.29
C VAL A 107 2.17 -11.34 12.17
N LEU A 108 2.81 -10.43 11.44
CA LEU A 108 4.25 -10.47 11.25
C LEU A 108 5.01 -10.03 12.52
N LEU A 109 4.55 -8.99 13.23
CA LEU A 109 5.15 -8.51 14.48
C LEU A 109 5.12 -9.56 15.59
N GLU A 110 4.03 -10.33 15.71
CA GLU A 110 3.91 -11.45 16.65
C GLU A 110 4.97 -12.53 16.41
N ALA A 111 5.28 -12.82 15.15
CA ALA A 111 6.25 -13.84 14.77
C ALA A 111 7.69 -13.33 14.80
N LEU A 112 7.94 -12.13 14.31
CA LEU A 112 9.27 -11.55 14.11
C LEU A 112 9.85 -10.92 15.38
N ARG A 113 9.03 -10.18 16.14
CA ARG A 113 9.42 -9.36 17.31
C ARG A 113 10.61 -8.45 16.99
N PRO A 114 10.46 -7.51 16.06
CA PRO A 114 11.53 -6.61 15.67
C PRO A 114 11.87 -5.64 16.83
N ALA A 115 13.09 -5.11 16.85
CA ALA A 115 13.50 -4.08 17.82
C ALA A 115 12.83 -2.73 17.48
N VAL A 116 12.81 -2.40 16.20
CA VAL A 116 12.26 -1.16 15.67
C VAL A 116 11.27 -1.47 14.55
N TYR A 117 10.13 -0.83 14.60
CA TYR A 117 9.13 -0.87 13.52
C TYR A 117 8.89 0.53 12.96
N MET A 118 9.01 0.65 11.65
CA MET A 118 8.85 1.90 10.93
C MET A 118 7.76 1.78 9.87
N PRO A 119 6.50 2.09 10.21
CA PRO A 119 5.44 2.22 9.20
C PRO A 119 5.64 3.49 8.38
N VAL A 120 5.54 3.35 7.05
CA VAL A 120 5.59 4.45 6.08
C VAL A 120 4.27 4.49 5.32
N ASP A 121 3.58 5.63 5.37
CA ASP A 121 2.32 5.84 4.66
C ASP A 121 2.10 7.31 4.33
N ILE A 122 1.34 7.59 3.28
CA ILE A 122 0.99 8.96 2.89
C ILE A 122 -0.20 9.51 3.67
N SER A 123 -1.05 8.65 4.24
CA SER A 123 -2.23 9.03 5.00
C SER A 123 -1.88 9.30 6.47
N ARG A 124 -1.55 10.56 6.79
CA ARG A 124 -1.04 10.99 8.11
C ARG A 124 -1.90 10.52 9.29
N GLU A 125 -3.20 10.80 9.25
CA GLU A 125 -4.09 10.48 10.36
C GLU A 125 -4.28 8.97 10.54
N HIS A 126 -4.36 8.23 9.45
CA HIS A 126 -4.49 6.77 9.47
C HIS A 126 -3.21 6.12 10.01
N LEU A 127 -2.04 6.59 9.55
CA LEU A 127 -0.72 6.15 10.02
C LEU A 127 -0.56 6.34 11.53
N LEU A 128 -0.89 7.53 12.05
CA LEU A 128 -0.75 7.83 13.49
C LEU A 128 -1.66 6.92 14.34
N ARG A 129 -2.93 6.78 13.99
CA ARG A 129 -3.86 5.89 14.72
C ARG A 129 -3.39 4.44 14.71
N SER A 130 -2.90 3.95 13.56
CA SER A 130 -2.36 2.60 13.42
C SER A 130 -1.12 2.41 14.28
N ALA A 131 -0.15 3.35 14.23
CA ALA A 131 1.08 3.31 14.99
C ALA A 131 0.85 3.32 16.50
N GLU A 132 -0.04 4.19 17.02
CA GLU A 132 -0.43 4.25 18.43
C GLU A 132 -1.07 2.94 18.89
N SER A 133 -1.96 2.37 18.08
CA SER A 133 -2.60 1.08 18.38
C SER A 133 -1.58 -0.07 18.44
N LEU A 134 -0.56 -0.05 17.59
CA LEU A 134 0.51 -1.05 17.58
C LEU A 134 1.46 -0.87 18.78
N ALA A 135 1.87 0.37 19.07
CA ALA A 135 2.70 0.65 20.23
C ALA A 135 2.05 0.21 21.55
N ALA A 136 0.72 0.36 21.67
CA ALA A 136 -0.04 -0.12 22.81
C ALA A 136 -0.11 -1.65 22.87
N ALA A 137 -0.24 -2.33 21.72
CA ALA A 137 -0.38 -3.78 21.62
C ALA A 137 0.95 -4.53 21.80
N PHE A 138 2.09 -3.90 21.46
CA PHE A 138 3.44 -4.51 21.51
C PHE A 138 4.36 -3.74 22.45
N PRO A 139 4.24 -3.94 23.79
CA PRO A 139 5.10 -3.27 24.74
C PRO A 139 6.58 -3.63 24.53
N GLY A 140 7.44 -2.62 24.38
CA GLY A 140 8.86 -2.79 24.10
C GLY A 140 9.25 -2.61 22.62
N LEU A 141 8.28 -2.56 21.70
CA LEU A 141 8.53 -2.23 20.30
C LEU A 141 8.75 -0.71 20.16
N GLN A 142 9.87 -0.30 19.60
CA GLN A 142 10.07 1.10 19.22
C GLN A 142 9.34 1.37 17.91
N VAL A 143 8.46 2.39 17.88
CA VAL A 143 7.66 2.72 16.68
C VAL A 143 8.05 4.10 16.17
N HIS A 144 8.52 4.16 14.92
CA HIS A 144 8.90 5.38 14.20
C HIS A 144 8.00 5.55 12.98
N ALA A 145 6.87 6.23 13.13
CA ALA A 145 5.91 6.45 12.04
C ALA A 145 6.40 7.56 11.11
N ALA A 146 6.54 7.27 9.81
CA ALA A 146 6.99 8.20 8.79
C ALA A 146 5.85 8.49 7.80
N CYS A 147 5.33 9.73 7.81
CA CYS A 147 4.37 10.19 6.81
C CYS A 147 5.14 10.60 5.55
N ALA A 148 5.15 9.74 4.53
CA ALA A 148 5.94 9.95 3.33
C ALA A 148 5.32 9.27 2.10
N ASP A 149 5.60 9.83 0.93
CA ASP A 149 5.38 9.16 -0.36
C ASP A 149 6.59 8.26 -0.66
N TYR A 150 6.46 6.96 -0.44
CA TYR A 150 7.54 6.00 -0.70
C TYR A 150 7.85 5.81 -2.21
N SER A 151 7.04 6.38 -3.10
CA SER A 151 7.31 6.37 -4.55
C SER A 151 8.43 7.33 -4.96
N VAL A 152 8.81 8.26 -4.07
CA VAL A 152 9.94 9.18 -4.23
C VAL A 152 11.05 8.85 -3.23
N PRO A 153 12.30 9.29 -3.46
CA PRO A 153 13.39 9.10 -2.50
C PRO A 153 13.08 9.75 -1.15
N PHE A 154 13.24 9.01 -0.06
CA PHE A 154 13.25 9.53 1.30
C PHE A 154 14.35 8.84 2.11
N GLU A 155 14.84 9.52 3.14
CA GLU A 155 15.83 8.95 4.06
C GLU A 155 15.13 8.36 5.28
N LEU A 156 15.63 7.22 5.76
CA LEU A 156 15.11 6.66 7.01
C LEU A 156 15.44 7.62 8.16
N PRO A 157 14.45 8.01 8.98
CA PRO A 157 14.66 8.93 10.10
C PRO A 157 15.43 8.30 11.26
N VAL A 158 15.73 7.02 11.17
CA VAL A 158 16.50 6.28 12.19
C VAL A 158 17.78 5.78 11.57
N ASP A 159 18.90 6.31 12.05
CA ASP A 159 20.23 5.83 11.66
C ASP A 159 20.62 4.67 12.59
N ASP A 160 20.03 3.52 12.32
CA ASP A 160 20.26 2.29 13.09
C ASP A 160 21.24 1.40 12.33
N HIS A 161 22.46 1.35 12.82
CA HIS A 161 23.53 0.50 12.31
C HIS A 161 23.69 -0.82 13.10
N GLU A 162 22.95 -0.97 14.22
CA GLU A 162 23.07 -2.13 15.10
C GLU A 162 22.20 -3.30 14.65
N HIS A 163 21.09 -3.00 13.94
CA HIS A 163 20.11 -4.02 13.54
C HIS A 163 20.13 -4.32 12.05
N ALA A 164 19.90 -5.59 11.71
CA ALA A 164 19.64 -5.98 10.34
C ALA A 164 18.39 -5.26 9.80
N ARG A 165 18.45 -4.77 8.57
CA ARG A 165 17.33 -4.06 7.96
C ARG A 165 16.45 -5.02 7.14
N ALA A 166 15.16 -4.96 7.42
CA ALA A 166 14.15 -5.69 6.67
C ALA A 166 13.02 -4.74 6.25
N ALA A 167 12.40 -5.01 5.10
CA ALA A 167 11.20 -4.30 4.68
C ALA A 167 10.04 -5.28 4.47
N PHE A 168 8.83 -4.77 4.69
CA PHE A 168 7.58 -5.43 4.34
C PHE A 168 6.78 -4.54 3.41
N PHE A 169 6.40 -5.06 2.24
CA PHE A 169 5.61 -4.36 1.25
C PHE A 169 4.37 -5.20 0.90
N PRO A 170 3.29 -5.06 1.66
CA PRO A 170 2.08 -5.88 1.53
C PRO A 170 1.14 -5.44 0.41
N GLY A 171 0.09 -6.23 0.22
CA GLY A 171 -1.12 -5.84 -0.50
C GLY A 171 -1.01 -5.86 -2.01
N SER A 172 0.09 -6.35 -2.56
CA SER A 172 0.40 -6.22 -3.99
C SER A 172 0.46 -4.77 -4.48
N SER A 173 0.77 -3.82 -3.58
CA SER A 173 0.90 -2.39 -3.90
C SER A 173 1.96 -2.13 -4.98
N ILE A 174 2.91 -3.05 -5.17
CA ILE A 174 3.87 -3.01 -6.28
C ILE A 174 3.18 -3.07 -7.65
N GLY A 175 2.00 -3.67 -7.74
CA GLY A 175 1.19 -3.74 -8.95
C GLY A 175 0.62 -2.38 -9.40
N ASN A 176 0.61 -1.37 -8.54
CA ASN A 176 0.13 -0.03 -8.89
C ASN A 176 1.16 0.80 -9.67
N PHE A 177 2.36 0.25 -9.88
CA PHE A 177 3.44 0.87 -10.61
C PHE A 177 3.63 0.24 -11.99
N GLU A 178 3.87 1.06 -13.01
CA GLU A 178 4.34 0.57 -14.30
C GLU A 178 5.65 -0.23 -14.11
N PRO A 179 5.91 -1.31 -14.88
CA PRO A 179 7.06 -2.18 -14.65
C PRO A 179 8.42 -1.46 -14.50
N PRO A 180 8.73 -0.39 -15.28
CA PRO A 180 9.96 0.38 -15.05
C PRO A 180 9.95 1.19 -13.73
N GLU A 181 8.77 1.60 -13.25
CA GLU A 181 8.61 2.30 -11.97
C GLU A 181 8.73 1.33 -10.80
N ALA A 182 8.11 0.15 -10.92
CA ALA A 182 8.25 -0.94 -9.96
C ALA A 182 9.71 -1.34 -9.77
N GLU A 183 10.48 -1.48 -10.87
CA GLU A 183 11.92 -1.77 -10.81
C GLU A 183 12.69 -0.66 -10.08
N ARG A 184 12.41 0.61 -10.40
CA ARG A 184 13.05 1.75 -9.72
C ARG A 184 12.70 1.81 -8.22
N LEU A 185 11.45 1.52 -7.85
CA LEU A 185 11.01 1.47 -6.46
C LEU A 185 11.74 0.35 -5.70
N LEU A 186 11.75 -0.86 -6.25
CA LEU A 186 12.45 -2.00 -5.64
C LEU A 186 13.95 -1.70 -5.44
N ARG A 187 14.61 -1.11 -6.44
CA ARG A 187 16.02 -0.73 -6.34
C ARG A 187 16.26 0.29 -5.21
N ARG A 188 15.37 1.29 -5.07
CA ARG A 188 15.45 2.27 -3.97
C ARG A 188 15.29 1.60 -2.60
N VAL A 189 14.30 0.73 -2.47
CA VAL A 189 14.11 -0.04 -1.23
C VAL A 189 15.37 -0.86 -0.92
N GLY A 190 15.97 -1.49 -1.94
CA GLY A 190 17.22 -2.23 -1.78
C GLY A 190 18.38 -1.36 -1.28
N VAL A 191 18.52 -0.15 -1.81
CA VAL A 191 19.56 0.80 -1.34
C VAL A 191 19.32 1.18 0.14
N ILE A 192 18.08 1.41 0.55
CA ILE A 192 17.70 1.70 1.94
C ILE A 192 18.04 0.52 2.87
N LEU A 193 17.78 -0.70 2.41
CA LEU A 193 18.05 -1.92 3.17
C LEU A 193 19.55 -2.25 3.26
N GLY A 194 20.31 -1.88 2.24
CA GLY A 194 21.72 -2.23 2.09
C GLY A 194 21.94 -3.69 1.67
N PRO A 195 23.19 -4.04 1.28
CA PRO A 195 23.54 -5.40 0.89
C PRO A 195 23.23 -6.42 1.99
N GLY A 196 22.56 -7.52 1.64
CA GLY A 196 22.08 -8.54 2.57
C GLY A 196 20.75 -8.22 3.25
N GLY A 197 20.23 -6.99 3.11
CA GLY A 197 18.90 -6.62 3.59
C GLY A 197 17.79 -7.40 2.90
N ARG A 198 16.68 -7.63 3.58
CA ARG A 198 15.59 -8.49 3.11
C ARG A 198 14.31 -7.72 2.88
N LEU A 199 13.66 -8.03 1.77
CA LEU A 199 12.32 -7.52 1.44
C LEU A 199 11.32 -8.69 1.44
N LEU A 200 10.31 -8.60 2.30
CA LEU A 200 9.13 -9.43 2.25
C LEU A 200 8.05 -8.67 1.47
N ILE A 201 7.57 -9.23 0.36
CA ILE A 201 6.66 -8.52 -0.54
C ILE A 201 5.50 -9.39 -0.98
N GLY A 202 4.28 -8.85 -0.85
CA GLY A 202 3.05 -9.47 -1.32
C GLY A 202 2.80 -9.15 -2.80
N VAL A 203 2.43 -10.17 -3.58
CA VAL A 203 2.22 -10.06 -5.03
C VAL A 203 0.98 -10.83 -5.45
N ASP A 204 0.08 -10.14 -6.11
CA ASP A 204 -1.13 -10.73 -6.67
C ASP A 204 -0.83 -11.45 -7.98
N LEU A 205 -1.25 -12.73 -8.07
CA LEU A 205 -0.92 -13.60 -9.18
C LEU A 205 -1.92 -13.49 -10.33
N ILE A 206 -1.47 -13.80 -11.55
CA ILE A 206 -2.35 -13.98 -12.71
C ILE A 206 -3.28 -15.17 -12.46
N LYS A 207 -4.57 -14.98 -12.70
CA LYS A 207 -5.65 -15.97 -12.50
C LYS A 207 -6.84 -15.70 -13.40
N ASP A 208 -7.95 -16.43 -13.18
CA ASP A 208 -9.19 -16.25 -13.94
C ASP A 208 -9.63 -14.77 -13.92
N ARG A 209 -9.91 -14.21 -15.10
CA ARG A 209 -10.34 -12.84 -15.33
C ARG A 209 -11.54 -12.45 -14.46
N ARG A 210 -12.52 -13.37 -14.30
CA ARG A 210 -13.73 -13.12 -13.52
C ARG A 210 -13.43 -12.89 -12.05
N VAL A 211 -12.44 -13.61 -11.49
CA VAL A 211 -11.99 -13.42 -10.11
C VAL A 211 -11.30 -12.06 -9.95
N LEU A 212 -10.45 -11.69 -10.93
CA LEU A 212 -9.77 -10.41 -10.93
C LEU A 212 -10.75 -9.24 -11.04
N GLU A 213 -11.67 -9.29 -11.99
CA GLU A 213 -12.63 -8.19 -12.22
C GLU A 213 -13.65 -8.06 -11.09
N ALA A 214 -14.10 -9.16 -10.48
CA ALA A 214 -15.01 -9.12 -9.34
C ALA A 214 -14.41 -8.39 -8.13
N ALA A 215 -13.10 -8.54 -7.90
CA ALA A 215 -12.41 -7.89 -6.79
C ALA A 215 -12.40 -6.35 -6.89
N TYR A 216 -12.58 -5.80 -8.09
CA TYR A 216 -12.60 -4.36 -8.35
C TYR A 216 -13.99 -3.83 -8.79
N ASN A 217 -15.00 -4.70 -8.88
CA ASN A 217 -16.39 -4.36 -9.23
C ASN A 217 -17.34 -5.05 -8.24
N ASP A 218 -17.16 -4.81 -6.95
CA ASP A 218 -17.99 -5.40 -5.91
C ASP A 218 -19.46 -5.01 -6.03
N VAL A 219 -20.35 -5.94 -5.69
CA VAL A 219 -21.81 -5.72 -5.81
C VAL A 219 -22.35 -4.65 -4.87
N GLN A 220 -21.63 -4.32 -3.79
CA GLN A 220 -21.99 -3.28 -2.84
C GLN A 220 -21.61 -1.88 -3.32
N GLY A 221 -20.76 -1.77 -4.37
CA GLY A 221 -20.31 -0.49 -4.93
C GLY A 221 -19.30 0.27 -4.06
N VAL A 222 -18.63 -0.41 -3.13
CA VAL A 222 -17.63 0.22 -2.25
C VAL A 222 -16.41 0.65 -3.05
N THR A 223 -15.94 -0.19 -3.99
CA THR A 223 -14.83 0.16 -4.89
C THR A 223 -15.20 1.31 -5.82
N ALA A 224 -16.44 1.36 -6.29
CA ALA A 224 -16.95 2.49 -7.08
C ALA A 224 -16.94 3.80 -6.27
N ALA A 225 -17.35 3.74 -4.99
CA ALA A 225 -17.30 4.89 -4.10
C ALA A 225 -15.85 5.34 -3.84
N PHE A 226 -14.93 4.39 -3.63
CA PHE A 226 -13.49 4.65 -3.49
C PHE A 226 -12.91 5.36 -4.73
N ASN A 227 -13.23 4.88 -5.92
CA ASN A 227 -12.77 5.49 -7.17
C ASN A 227 -13.32 6.91 -7.35
N LYS A 228 -14.62 7.14 -7.09
CA LYS A 228 -15.26 8.46 -7.16
C LYS A 228 -14.78 9.44 -6.08
N ASN A 229 -14.31 8.95 -4.92
CA ASN A 229 -13.77 9.79 -3.86
C ASN A 229 -12.58 10.65 -4.33
N LEU A 230 -11.84 10.17 -5.33
CA LEU A 230 -10.75 10.95 -5.94
C LEU A 230 -11.27 12.28 -6.53
N LEU A 231 -12.40 12.28 -7.24
CA LEU A 231 -13.02 13.49 -7.76
C LEU A 231 -13.61 14.36 -6.64
N ALA A 232 -14.22 13.73 -5.63
CA ALA A 232 -14.70 14.46 -4.44
C ALA A 232 -13.58 15.17 -3.71
N ARG A 233 -12.40 14.53 -3.59
CA ARG A 233 -11.18 15.14 -3.05
C ARG A 233 -10.72 16.34 -3.87
N ILE A 234 -10.65 16.21 -5.19
CA ILE A 234 -10.28 17.31 -6.08
C ILE A 234 -11.26 18.48 -5.93
N ASN A 235 -12.56 18.21 -5.85
CA ASN A 235 -13.57 19.23 -5.61
C ASN A 235 -13.31 19.99 -4.30
N ARG A 236 -12.99 19.28 -3.24
CA ARG A 236 -12.77 19.84 -1.90
C ARG A 236 -11.45 20.61 -1.75
N GLU A 237 -10.36 20.05 -2.31
CA GLU A 237 -9.00 20.53 -2.06
C GLU A 237 -8.46 21.48 -3.13
N LEU A 238 -9.08 21.47 -4.35
CA LEU A 238 -8.63 22.24 -5.50
C LEU A 238 -9.75 23.09 -6.14
N ASP A 239 -10.83 23.37 -5.39
CA ASP A 239 -12.01 24.08 -5.91
C ASP A 239 -12.50 23.48 -7.23
N GLY A 240 -12.58 22.15 -7.29
CA GLY A 240 -13.02 21.40 -8.44
C GLY A 240 -14.54 21.45 -8.61
N GLY A 241 -15.02 21.33 -9.85
CA GLY A 241 -16.43 21.32 -10.20
C GLY A 241 -16.90 19.99 -10.83
N PHE A 242 -16.31 18.86 -10.45
CA PHE A 242 -16.76 17.56 -10.94
C PHE A 242 -18.16 17.26 -10.43
N ASP A 243 -19.08 16.97 -11.36
CA ASP A 243 -20.35 16.32 -11.04
C ASP A 243 -20.10 14.81 -10.91
N LEU A 244 -20.13 14.29 -9.68
CA LEU A 244 -19.83 12.88 -9.40
C LEU A 244 -20.86 11.92 -10.03
N ASP A 245 -22.09 12.37 -10.27
CA ASP A 245 -23.13 11.56 -10.91
C ASP A 245 -22.96 11.49 -12.43
N ALA A 246 -22.11 12.35 -12.99
CA ALA A 246 -21.73 12.30 -14.40
C ALA A 246 -20.54 11.36 -14.65
N PHE A 247 -20.02 10.68 -13.63
CA PHE A 247 -18.96 9.68 -13.77
C PHE A 247 -19.41 8.32 -13.24
N ARG A 248 -19.09 7.27 -14.01
CA ARG A 248 -19.30 5.87 -13.63
C ARG A 248 -17.95 5.19 -13.41
N HIS A 249 -17.84 4.40 -12.36
CA HIS A 249 -16.71 3.51 -12.15
C HIS A 249 -16.72 2.37 -13.16
N GLU A 250 -15.57 2.07 -13.73
CA GLU A 250 -15.31 0.90 -14.56
C GLU A 250 -13.98 0.28 -14.14
N ALA A 251 -13.95 -1.04 -13.99
CA ALA A 251 -12.72 -1.79 -13.80
C ALA A 251 -12.72 -3.03 -14.68
N PHE A 252 -11.62 -3.31 -15.36
CA PHE A 252 -11.48 -4.46 -16.24
C PHE A 252 -10.03 -5.00 -16.22
N PHE A 253 -9.89 -6.28 -16.57
CA PHE A 253 -8.57 -6.88 -16.73
C PHE A 253 -8.08 -6.68 -18.16
N ASN A 254 -7.05 -5.88 -18.33
CA ASN A 254 -6.32 -5.71 -19.57
C ASN A 254 -5.37 -6.90 -19.75
N MET A 255 -5.71 -7.80 -20.70
CA MET A 255 -4.98 -9.04 -20.92
C MET A 255 -3.58 -8.81 -21.54
N ASP A 256 -3.45 -7.78 -22.36
CA ASP A 256 -2.18 -7.46 -23.04
C ASP A 256 -1.16 -6.93 -22.06
N GLU A 257 -1.61 -6.05 -21.15
CA GLU A 257 -0.78 -5.46 -20.10
C GLU A 257 -0.72 -6.30 -18.82
N ARG A 258 -1.56 -7.34 -18.69
CA ARG A 258 -1.68 -8.21 -17.50
C ARG A 258 -1.97 -7.44 -16.21
N ARG A 259 -2.87 -6.48 -16.28
CA ARG A 259 -3.25 -5.64 -15.13
C ARG A 259 -4.74 -5.38 -15.07
N ILE A 260 -5.27 -5.14 -13.88
CA ILE A 260 -6.55 -4.45 -13.72
C ILE A 260 -6.30 -2.97 -13.99
N GLU A 261 -7.24 -2.34 -14.70
CA GLU A 261 -7.32 -0.90 -14.85
C GLU A 261 -8.62 -0.41 -14.22
N MET A 262 -8.55 0.65 -13.41
CA MET A 262 -9.72 1.38 -12.94
C MET A 262 -9.84 2.70 -13.68
N HIS A 263 -11.05 3.00 -14.08
CA HIS A 263 -11.41 4.21 -14.81
C HIS A 263 -12.63 4.88 -14.20
N LEU A 264 -12.72 6.19 -14.38
CA LEU A 264 -13.94 6.98 -14.21
C LEU A 264 -14.41 7.38 -15.60
N LEU A 265 -15.50 6.75 -16.08
CA LEU A 265 -16.12 7.00 -17.37
C LEU A 265 -17.06 8.19 -17.27
N CYS A 266 -16.84 9.22 -18.07
CA CYS A 266 -17.76 10.35 -18.23
C CYS A 266 -19.00 9.89 -19.00
N ILE A 267 -20.18 9.99 -18.40
CA ILE A 267 -21.47 9.52 -19.00
C ILE A 267 -22.30 10.65 -19.61
N ARG A 268 -21.81 11.88 -19.55
CA ARG A 268 -22.37 13.04 -20.25
C ARG A 268 -21.33 14.14 -20.39
N GLU A 269 -21.32 14.82 -21.52
CA GLU A 269 -20.42 15.94 -21.79
C GLU A 269 -20.49 17.00 -20.69
N GLN A 270 -19.32 17.50 -20.24
CA GLN A 270 -19.23 18.55 -19.24
C GLN A 270 -17.93 19.35 -19.34
N GLN A 271 -17.97 20.58 -18.80
CA GLN A 271 -16.82 21.44 -18.60
C GLN A 271 -16.56 21.56 -17.10
N VAL A 272 -15.41 21.08 -16.65
CA VAL A 272 -15.07 20.97 -15.22
C VAL A 272 -13.99 21.98 -14.85
N PRO A 273 -14.29 22.96 -14.01
CA PRO A 273 -13.28 23.83 -13.43
C PRO A 273 -12.46 23.05 -12.38
N VAL A 274 -11.13 23.24 -12.37
CA VAL A 274 -10.22 22.70 -11.36
C VAL A 274 -9.08 23.71 -11.16
N ALA A 275 -8.92 24.23 -9.95
CA ALA A 275 -7.82 25.13 -9.57
C ALA A 275 -7.64 26.32 -10.52
N GLY A 276 -8.74 26.89 -11.04
CA GLY A 276 -8.77 28.04 -11.95
C GLY A 276 -8.58 27.72 -13.44
N LEU A 277 -8.43 26.47 -13.82
CA LEU A 277 -8.46 25.99 -15.22
C LEU A 277 -9.77 25.26 -15.50
N THR A 278 -10.12 25.09 -16.78
CA THR A 278 -11.30 24.35 -17.18
C THR A 278 -10.89 23.18 -18.10
N PHE A 279 -11.42 22.00 -17.81
CA PHE A 279 -11.15 20.77 -18.56
C PHE A 279 -12.47 20.27 -19.19
N GLY A 280 -12.45 20.03 -20.50
CA GLY A 280 -13.55 19.39 -21.20
C GLY A 280 -13.52 17.88 -21.04
N PHE A 281 -14.71 17.29 -20.90
CA PHE A 281 -14.92 15.85 -20.91
C PHE A 281 -16.05 15.55 -21.90
N GLU A 282 -15.75 14.70 -22.88
CA GLU A 282 -16.76 14.18 -23.81
C GLU A 282 -17.48 12.98 -23.18
N GLU A 283 -18.71 12.69 -23.61
CA GLU A 283 -19.37 11.44 -23.24
C GLU A 283 -18.56 10.25 -23.77
N GLY A 284 -18.30 9.27 -22.90
CA GLY A 284 -17.46 8.12 -23.22
C GLY A 284 -15.98 8.32 -22.92
N GLU A 285 -15.54 9.54 -22.59
CA GLU A 285 -14.16 9.79 -22.19
C GLU A 285 -13.89 9.23 -20.78
N THR A 286 -12.66 8.74 -20.54
CA THR A 286 -12.29 8.15 -19.26
C THR A 286 -11.12 8.88 -18.60
N ILE A 287 -11.12 8.89 -17.27
CA ILE A 287 -9.94 9.19 -16.44
C ILE A 287 -9.39 7.84 -15.94
N HIS A 288 -8.18 7.48 -16.32
CA HIS A 288 -7.48 6.32 -15.75
C HIS A 288 -6.99 6.65 -14.34
N THR A 289 -7.44 5.91 -13.35
CA THR A 289 -7.19 6.23 -11.92
C THR A 289 -6.27 5.25 -11.23
N GLU A 290 -6.23 3.98 -11.66
CA GLU A 290 -5.34 2.97 -11.09
C GLU A 290 -5.02 1.88 -12.10
N CYS A 291 -3.80 1.38 -12.07
CA CYS A 291 -3.45 0.06 -12.58
C CYS A 291 -3.08 -0.87 -11.44
N SER A 292 -3.32 -2.17 -11.61
CA SER A 292 -2.90 -3.19 -10.67
C SER A 292 -2.39 -4.40 -11.45
N TYR A 293 -1.08 -4.42 -11.67
CA TYR A 293 -0.38 -5.50 -12.38
C TYR A 293 -0.48 -6.80 -11.63
N LYS A 294 -0.69 -7.88 -12.39
CA LYS A 294 -0.70 -9.26 -11.89
C LYS A 294 0.51 -9.99 -12.48
N TYR A 295 1.20 -10.74 -11.65
CA TYR A 295 2.46 -11.36 -12.02
C TYR A 295 2.37 -12.89 -12.05
N GLY A 296 3.17 -13.53 -12.91
CA GLY A 296 3.65 -14.86 -12.67
C GLY A 296 4.79 -14.82 -11.65
N ILE A 297 5.02 -15.90 -10.91
CA ILE A 297 6.12 -15.97 -9.92
C ILE A 297 7.47 -15.68 -10.60
N ASP A 298 7.73 -16.34 -11.74
CA ASP A 298 8.99 -16.20 -12.47
C ASP A 298 9.13 -14.80 -13.09
N ASP A 299 8.05 -14.19 -13.57
CA ASP A 299 8.05 -12.82 -14.11
C ASP A 299 8.41 -11.81 -13.01
N PHE A 300 7.83 -11.99 -11.81
CA PHE A 300 8.14 -11.13 -10.67
C PHE A 300 9.59 -11.34 -10.18
N HIS A 301 10.08 -12.57 -10.14
CA HIS A 301 11.47 -12.86 -9.81
C HIS A 301 12.44 -12.22 -10.83
N ALA A 302 12.10 -12.22 -12.11
CA ALA A 302 12.90 -11.55 -13.14
C ALA A 302 12.93 -10.02 -12.93
N LEU A 303 11.79 -9.41 -12.57
CA LEU A 303 11.73 -8.00 -12.19
C LEU A 303 12.61 -7.70 -10.97
N ALA A 304 12.51 -8.52 -9.92
CA ALA A 304 13.27 -8.37 -8.69
C ALA A 304 14.79 -8.46 -8.94
N ARG A 305 15.24 -9.40 -9.79
CA ARG A 305 16.67 -9.52 -10.15
C ARG A 305 17.19 -8.28 -10.87
N ARG A 306 16.42 -7.67 -11.79
CA ARG A 306 16.80 -6.42 -12.42
C ARG A 306 16.94 -5.26 -11.44
N ALA A 307 16.22 -5.32 -10.33
CA ALA A 307 16.29 -4.33 -9.25
C ALA A 307 17.42 -4.62 -8.23
N GLY A 308 18.23 -5.67 -8.42
CA GLY A 308 19.35 -6.01 -7.55
C GLY A 308 19.01 -7.00 -6.42
N TYR A 309 17.87 -7.68 -6.53
CA TYR A 309 17.49 -8.70 -5.54
C TYR A 309 17.69 -10.12 -6.07
N GLU A 310 18.00 -11.04 -5.15
CA GLU A 310 17.92 -12.48 -5.39
C GLU A 310 16.73 -13.05 -4.61
N PRO A 311 15.78 -13.73 -5.29
CA PRO A 311 14.71 -14.45 -4.61
C PRO A 311 15.25 -15.57 -3.74
N GLU A 312 14.86 -15.59 -2.45
CA GLU A 312 15.29 -16.58 -1.48
C GLU A 312 14.20 -17.60 -1.21
N GLN A 313 12.94 -17.15 -1.07
CA GLN A 313 11.79 -17.99 -0.79
C GLN A 313 10.50 -17.37 -1.33
N VAL A 314 9.50 -18.21 -1.62
CA VAL A 314 8.15 -17.81 -1.98
C VAL A 314 7.12 -18.69 -1.28
N TRP A 315 6.06 -18.09 -0.79
CA TRP A 315 4.91 -18.77 -0.18
C TRP A 315 3.65 -18.36 -0.93
N THR A 316 2.76 -19.33 -1.15
CA THR A 316 1.46 -19.13 -1.81
C THR A 316 0.33 -19.70 -0.96
N ASP A 317 -0.89 -19.27 -1.24
CA ASP A 317 -2.08 -19.98 -0.79
C ASP A 317 -2.31 -21.28 -1.60
N ALA A 318 -3.22 -22.11 -1.16
CA ALA A 318 -3.48 -23.41 -1.80
C ALA A 318 -4.05 -23.27 -3.22
N GLY A 319 -4.70 -22.16 -3.53
CA GLY A 319 -5.35 -21.89 -4.82
C GLY A 319 -4.54 -21.01 -5.77
N PRO A 320 -3.25 -20.88 -5.65
CA PRO A 320 -2.27 -19.85 -6.00
C PRO A 320 -2.88 -18.52 -6.47
N LEU A 321 -3.69 -17.91 -5.59
CA LEU A 321 -4.27 -16.60 -5.85
C LEU A 321 -3.27 -15.46 -5.57
N PHE A 322 -2.41 -15.67 -4.56
CA PHE A 322 -1.50 -14.66 -4.06
C PHE A 322 -0.17 -15.29 -3.65
N SER A 323 0.90 -14.52 -3.69
CA SER A 323 2.22 -14.95 -3.25
C SER A 323 2.86 -13.92 -2.33
N VAL A 324 3.68 -14.40 -1.39
CA VAL A 324 4.57 -13.58 -0.57
C VAL A 324 5.99 -14.04 -0.84
N HIS A 325 6.86 -13.12 -1.24
CA HIS A 325 8.25 -13.40 -1.60
C HIS A 325 9.19 -12.84 -0.56
N CYS A 326 10.23 -13.60 -0.22
CA CYS A 326 11.40 -13.11 0.50
C CYS A 326 12.53 -12.90 -0.51
N LEU A 327 12.99 -11.67 -0.62
CA LEU A 327 14.03 -11.24 -1.55
C LEU A 327 15.23 -10.71 -0.76
N VAL A 328 16.45 -11.04 -1.17
CA VAL A 328 17.69 -10.53 -0.57
C VAL A 328 18.34 -9.54 -1.51
N TYR A 329 18.59 -8.32 -1.05
CA TYR A 329 19.29 -7.31 -1.84
C TYR A 329 20.77 -7.64 -1.96
N ARG A 330 21.29 -7.60 -3.18
CA ARG A 330 22.71 -7.89 -3.48
C ARG A 330 23.49 -6.67 -3.98
N GLY A 331 22.79 -5.62 -4.41
CA GLY A 331 23.38 -4.42 -5.00
C GLY A 331 23.22 -4.30 -6.50
#